data_a6d4a75a80fea33763b5501454657254
#
_entry.id   a6d4a75a80fea33763b5501454657254
#
_cell.length_a   1.000
_cell.length_b   1.000
_cell.length_c   1.000
_cell.angle_alpha   90.00
_cell.angle_beta   90.00
_cell.angle_gamma   90.00
#
_symmetry.space_group_name_H-M   'P 1'
#
loop_
_entity.id
_entity.type
_entity.pdbx_description
1 polymer ?
#
loop_
_entity_poly.entity_id
_entity_poly.type
_entity_poly.pdbx_seq_one_letter_code
_entity_poly.pdbx_strand_id
1 'polypeptide(L)'
;QTFADITPDLFNDYLRHLQHDIAPRTGAPLSITARRARAGAVARFLADGAAWDWPNFPTRPLLDPSDLPRLAHRVPRFIPDDQLSRLMEHLPKIECAFQRAALLVARWSGARRGEIVRLRIDCLDRYPDGTHRLRIPAGKTMRERLVPLHDDAATALSQVIASRLEAIDRRSRDDGTGEIVG
;
A
#
# COMPACT_ATOMS: atom_id res chain seq x y z
N GLN A 1 -37.37 11.18 -8.20
CA GLN A 1 -36.34 10.56 -9.07
C GLN A 1 -35.93 9.22 -8.46
N THR A 2 -35.90 8.20 -9.26
CA THR A 2 -35.50 6.84 -8.88
C THR A 2 -34.25 6.43 -9.68
N PHE A 3 -33.58 5.35 -9.31
CA PHE A 3 -32.47 4.83 -10.10
C PHE A 3 -32.87 4.37 -11.50
N ALA A 4 -34.15 4.03 -11.71
CA ALA A 4 -34.71 3.68 -13.04
C ALA A 4 -34.70 4.87 -14.02
N ASP A 5 -34.67 6.10 -13.52
CA ASP A 5 -34.62 7.32 -14.34
C ASP A 5 -33.22 7.61 -14.89
N ILE A 6 -32.20 6.83 -14.49
CA ILE A 6 -30.84 6.99 -14.97
C ILE A 6 -30.72 6.36 -16.36
N THR A 7 -30.57 7.23 -17.35
CA THR A 7 -30.36 6.84 -18.76
C THR A 7 -28.87 6.86 -19.11
N PRO A 8 -28.47 6.22 -20.23
CA PRO A 8 -27.11 6.34 -20.76
C PRO A 8 -26.71 7.80 -21.02
N ASP A 9 -27.64 8.66 -21.47
CA ASP A 9 -27.36 10.07 -21.72
C ASP A 9 -27.08 10.83 -20.43
N LEU A 10 -27.86 10.60 -19.37
CA LEU A 10 -27.59 11.19 -18.05
C LEU A 10 -26.25 10.74 -17.51
N PHE A 11 -25.86 9.47 -17.74
CA PHE A 11 -24.57 8.97 -17.34
C PHE A 11 -23.42 9.62 -18.14
N ASN A 12 -23.61 9.86 -19.43
CA ASN A 12 -22.67 10.59 -20.28
C ASN A 12 -22.51 12.06 -19.82
N ASP A 13 -23.59 12.70 -19.38
CA ASP A 13 -23.55 14.04 -18.80
C ASP A 13 -22.73 14.05 -17.49
N TYR A 14 -22.91 13.03 -16.66
CA TYR A 14 -22.09 12.86 -15.48
C TYR A 14 -20.60 12.68 -15.82
N LEU A 15 -20.26 11.90 -16.85
CA LEU A 15 -18.86 11.76 -17.31
C LEU A 15 -18.27 13.09 -17.79
N ARG A 16 -19.06 13.91 -18.51
CA ARG A 16 -18.67 15.25 -18.91
C ARG A 16 -18.45 16.18 -17.70
N HIS A 17 -19.36 16.13 -16.73
CA HIS A 17 -19.21 16.89 -15.50
C HIS A 17 -17.90 16.56 -14.77
N LEU A 18 -17.56 15.28 -14.65
CA LEU A 18 -16.30 14.87 -14.03
C LEU A 18 -15.03 15.43 -14.71
N GLN A 19 -15.11 15.87 -15.96
CA GLN A 19 -13.98 16.48 -16.66
C GLN A 19 -13.63 17.88 -16.11
N HIS A 20 -14.65 18.56 -15.59
CA HIS A 20 -14.54 19.93 -15.08
C HIS A 20 -14.54 19.98 -13.55
N ASP A 21 -14.77 18.84 -12.88
CA ASP A 21 -14.84 18.76 -11.44
C ASP A 21 -13.46 18.95 -10.79
N ILE A 22 -13.45 19.59 -9.63
CA ILE A 22 -12.24 19.98 -8.90
C ILE A 22 -12.07 19.07 -7.68
N ALA A 23 -10.84 18.62 -7.45
CA ALA A 23 -10.50 17.84 -6.29
C ALA A 23 -10.49 18.72 -5.01
N PRO A 24 -11.33 18.44 -4.01
CA PRO A 24 -11.48 19.31 -2.82
C PRO A 24 -10.17 19.54 -2.05
N ARG A 25 -9.29 18.55 -2.06
CA ARG A 25 -8.03 18.61 -1.29
C ARG A 25 -6.93 19.42 -1.98
N THR A 26 -6.93 19.50 -3.31
CA THR A 26 -5.83 20.11 -4.06
C THR A 26 -6.24 21.37 -4.82
N GLY A 27 -7.54 21.67 -4.95
CA GLY A 27 -8.05 22.76 -5.76
C GLY A 27 -7.77 22.62 -7.28
N ALA A 28 -7.26 21.47 -7.71
CA ALA A 28 -6.92 21.19 -9.11
C ALA A 28 -8.01 20.32 -9.78
N PRO A 29 -8.11 20.35 -11.12
CA PRO A 29 -8.99 19.46 -11.86
C PRO A 29 -8.74 17.98 -11.50
N LEU A 30 -9.79 17.19 -11.50
CA LEU A 30 -9.67 15.74 -11.22
C LEU A 30 -8.72 15.06 -12.21
N SER A 31 -7.79 14.28 -11.69
CA SER A 31 -6.93 13.45 -12.54
C SER A 31 -7.75 12.42 -13.33
N ILE A 32 -7.25 11.95 -14.47
CA ILE A 32 -7.87 10.90 -15.27
C ILE A 32 -8.15 9.64 -14.41
N THR A 33 -7.22 9.29 -13.52
CA THR A 33 -7.38 8.16 -12.60
C THR A 33 -8.55 8.39 -11.62
N ALA A 34 -8.68 9.59 -11.08
CA ALA A 34 -9.77 9.93 -10.16
C ALA A 34 -11.11 9.93 -10.88
N ARG A 35 -11.19 10.48 -12.09
CA ARG A 35 -12.40 10.47 -12.93
C ARG A 35 -12.83 9.03 -13.24
N ARG A 36 -11.89 8.19 -13.68
CA ARG A 36 -12.14 6.77 -13.95
C ARG A 36 -12.62 6.03 -12.70
N ALA A 37 -12.02 6.29 -11.54
CA ALA A 37 -12.41 5.65 -10.29
C ALA A 37 -13.83 6.04 -9.87
N ARG A 38 -14.20 7.33 -9.97
CA ARG A 38 -15.55 7.82 -9.65
C ARG A 38 -16.60 7.24 -10.59
N ALA A 39 -16.37 7.31 -11.90
CA ALA A 39 -17.27 6.75 -12.90
C ALA A 39 -17.45 5.23 -12.72
N GLY A 40 -16.35 4.51 -12.51
CA GLY A 40 -16.37 3.08 -12.26
C GLY A 40 -17.11 2.69 -10.97
N ALA A 41 -16.99 3.49 -9.91
CA ALA A 41 -17.71 3.23 -8.65
C ALA A 41 -19.24 3.36 -8.85
N VAL A 42 -19.69 4.41 -9.54
CA VAL A 42 -21.13 4.58 -9.83
C VAL A 42 -21.66 3.48 -10.75
N ALA A 43 -20.91 3.17 -11.83
CA ALA A 43 -21.29 2.09 -12.74
C ALA A 43 -21.38 0.74 -12.00
N ARG A 44 -20.42 0.45 -11.12
CA ARG A 44 -20.42 -0.77 -10.32
C ARG A 44 -21.60 -0.84 -9.37
N PHE A 45 -21.88 0.26 -8.65
CA PHE A 45 -23.04 0.33 -7.76
C PHE A 45 -24.35 0.04 -8.48
N LEU A 46 -24.56 0.62 -9.68
CA LEU A 46 -25.75 0.39 -10.48
C LEU A 46 -25.84 -1.06 -10.98
N ALA A 47 -24.70 -1.63 -11.39
CA ALA A 47 -24.63 -3.03 -11.82
C ALA A 47 -24.90 -4.01 -10.66
N ASP A 48 -24.34 -3.74 -9.47
CA ASP A 48 -24.55 -4.58 -8.30
C ASP A 48 -26.01 -4.51 -7.83
N GLY A 49 -26.65 -3.33 -7.83
CA GLY A 49 -28.05 -3.18 -7.48
C GLY A 49 -29.00 -3.91 -8.46
N ALA A 50 -28.69 -3.89 -9.76
CA ALA A 50 -29.42 -4.66 -10.75
C ALA A 50 -29.21 -6.18 -10.56
N ALA A 51 -27.98 -6.62 -10.25
CA ALA A 51 -27.66 -8.03 -10.01
C ALA A 51 -28.31 -8.59 -8.73
N TRP A 52 -28.62 -7.72 -7.76
CA TRP A 52 -29.30 -8.08 -6.51
C TRP A 52 -30.82 -7.85 -6.55
N ASP A 53 -31.38 -7.63 -7.75
CA ASP A 53 -32.80 -7.37 -7.98
C ASP A 53 -33.38 -6.25 -7.09
N TRP A 54 -32.58 -5.21 -6.79
CA TRP A 54 -33.08 -4.06 -6.06
C TRP A 54 -34.12 -3.31 -6.90
N PRO A 55 -35.21 -2.88 -6.29
CA PRO A 55 -36.28 -2.21 -7.04
C PRO A 55 -35.80 -0.89 -7.64
N ASN A 56 -36.28 -0.57 -8.82
CA ASN A 56 -36.00 0.68 -9.54
C ASN A 56 -34.52 0.87 -9.97
N PHE A 57 -33.78 -0.20 -10.16
CA PHE A 57 -32.45 -0.14 -10.77
C PHE A 57 -32.51 -0.39 -12.29
N PRO A 58 -31.57 0.17 -13.07
CA PRO A 58 -31.46 -0.11 -14.49
C PRO A 58 -31.22 -1.59 -14.75
N THR A 59 -32.02 -2.18 -15.66
CA THR A 59 -31.91 -3.62 -15.99
C THR A 59 -30.78 -3.94 -16.96
N ARG A 60 -30.13 -2.94 -17.52
CA ARG A 60 -29.02 -3.08 -18.49
C ARG A 60 -27.84 -2.22 -18.07
N PRO A 61 -26.59 -2.60 -18.44
CA PRO A 61 -25.42 -1.77 -18.22
C PRO A 61 -25.59 -0.38 -18.85
N LEU A 62 -25.31 0.67 -18.06
CA LEU A 62 -25.36 2.06 -18.52
C LEU A 62 -24.02 2.55 -19.10
N LEU A 63 -22.97 1.76 -18.92
CA LEU A 63 -21.60 2.12 -19.28
C LEU A 63 -20.92 0.91 -19.92
N ASP A 64 -20.32 1.13 -21.08
CA ASP A 64 -19.34 0.22 -21.64
C ASP A 64 -17.94 0.51 -21.05
N PRO A 65 -17.08 -0.47 -20.82
CA PRO A 65 -15.70 -0.24 -20.38
C PRO A 65 -14.90 0.72 -21.28
N SER A 66 -15.28 0.84 -22.57
CA SER A 66 -14.66 1.78 -23.52
C SER A 66 -15.02 3.25 -23.28
N ASP A 67 -16.15 3.52 -22.59
CA ASP A 67 -16.58 4.88 -22.25
C ASP A 67 -15.77 5.48 -21.11
N LEU A 68 -15.10 4.62 -20.33
CA LEU A 68 -14.25 5.07 -19.25
C LEU A 68 -12.98 5.75 -19.78
N PRO A 69 -12.53 6.87 -19.16
CA PRO A 69 -11.30 7.54 -19.55
C PRO A 69 -10.12 6.55 -19.63
N ARG A 70 -9.44 6.53 -20.78
CA ARG A 70 -8.27 5.66 -20.98
C ARG A 70 -7.13 6.15 -20.10
N LEU A 71 -6.57 5.24 -19.30
CA LEU A 71 -5.36 5.54 -18.55
C LEU A 71 -4.15 5.42 -19.48
N ALA A 72 -3.33 6.45 -19.51
CA ALA A 72 -2.04 6.34 -20.19
C ALA A 72 -1.21 5.26 -19.51
N HIS A 73 -0.65 4.34 -20.29
CA HIS A 73 0.29 3.37 -19.79
C HIS A 73 1.56 4.10 -19.36
N ARG A 74 1.78 4.22 -18.06
CA ARG A 74 3.00 4.83 -17.53
C ARG A 74 4.06 3.76 -17.39
N VAL A 75 5.23 4.04 -17.96
CA VAL A 75 6.43 3.23 -17.69
C VAL A 75 6.67 3.24 -16.18
N PRO A 76 6.86 2.08 -15.55
CA PRO A 76 7.20 2.02 -14.13
C PRO A 76 8.42 2.89 -13.84
N ARG A 77 8.35 3.67 -12.76
CA ARG A 77 9.51 4.42 -12.29
C ARG A 77 10.53 3.44 -11.74
N PHE A 78 11.76 3.54 -12.16
CA PHE A 78 12.89 2.83 -11.61
C PHE A 78 13.91 3.83 -11.08
N ILE A 79 14.75 3.39 -10.17
CA ILE A 79 15.89 4.18 -9.69
C ILE A 79 17.06 3.83 -10.62
N PRO A 80 17.64 4.80 -11.35
CA PRO A 80 18.82 4.56 -12.16
C PRO A 80 20.00 4.01 -11.34
N ASP A 81 20.84 3.19 -11.94
CA ASP A 81 21.92 2.49 -11.22
C ASP A 81 22.92 3.46 -10.54
N ASP A 82 23.20 4.60 -11.17
CA ASP A 82 24.04 5.65 -10.58
C ASP A 82 23.42 6.26 -9.32
N GLN A 83 22.11 6.48 -9.32
CA GLN A 83 21.38 6.98 -8.15
C GLN A 83 21.28 5.92 -7.07
N LEU A 84 21.09 4.66 -7.45
CA LEU A 84 21.06 3.54 -6.52
C LEU A 84 22.43 3.36 -5.85
N SER A 85 23.53 3.43 -6.60
CA SER A 85 24.88 3.35 -6.07
C SER A 85 25.15 4.47 -5.06
N ARG A 86 24.81 5.71 -5.40
CA ARG A 86 24.90 6.84 -4.45
C ARG A 86 24.08 6.64 -3.19
N LEU A 87 22.88 6.10 -3.31
CA LEU A 87 22.04 5.77 -2.16
C LEU A 87 22.74 4.75 -1.27
N MET A 88 23.29 3.67 -1.85
CA MET A 88 23.98 2.62 -1.11
C MET A 88 25.22 3.14 -0.40
N GLU A 89 25.99 4.04 -0.98
CA GLU A 89 27.15 4.71 -0.36
C GLU A 89 26.76 5.63 0.83
N HIS A 90 25.54 6.18 0.81
CA HIS A 90 25.04 7.05 1.87
C HIS A 90 24.31 6.30 2.98
N LEU A 91 23.84 5.07 2.73
CA LEU A 91 23.12 4.27 3.72
C LEU A 91 23.87 4.10 5.05
N PRO A 92 25.19 3.81 5.09
CA PRO A 92 25.93 3.68 6.34
C PRO A 92 25.99 4.98 7.17
N LYS A 93 25.82 6.15 6.52
CA LYS A 93 25.86 7.47 7.14
C LYS A 93 24.52 7.87 7.80
N ILE A 94 23.46 7.08 7.59
CA ILE A 94 22.17 7.32 8.22
C ILE A 94 22.29 6.94 9.71
N GLU A 95 22.14 7.92 10.61
CA GLU A 95 22.25 7.72 12.05
C GLU A 95 21.19 6.78 12.60
N CYS A 96 19.95 6.93 12.16
CA CYS A 96 18.84 6.11 12.62
C CYS A 96 18.93 4.67 12.07
N ALA A 97 19.24 3.71 12.95
CA ALA A 97 19.32 2.29 12.60
C ALA A 97 18.03 1.73 11.99
N PHE A 98 16.86 2.19 12.45
CA PHE A 98 15.56 1.79 11.91
C PHE A 98 15.38 2.24 10.45
N GLN A 99 15.76 3.47 10.13
CA GLN A 99 15.67 3.98 8.75
C GLN A 99 16.63 3.23 7.83
N ARG A 100 17.87 3.00 8.29
CA ARG A 100 18.87 2.23 7.54
C ARG A 100 18.40 0.80 7.25
N ALA A 101 17.94 0.10 8.28
CA ALA A 101 17.39 -1.25 8.11
C ALA A 101 16.17 -1.28 7.18
N ALA A 102 15.24 -0.32 7.30
CA ALA A 102 14.07 -0.24 6.44
C ALA A 102 14.43 -0.05 4.95
N LEU A 103 15.43 0.77 4.64
CA LEU A 103 15.90 0.98 3.27
C LEU A 103 16.61 -0.25 2.71
N LEU A 104 17.44 -0.93 3.50
CA LEU A 104 18.08 -2.19 3.09
C LEU A 104 17.05 -3.30 2.86
N VAL A 105 16.08 -3.44 3.76
CA VAL A 105 14.97 -4.38 3.57
C VAL A 105 14.17 -4.06 2.31
N ALA A 106 13.84 -2.79 2.07
CA ALA A 106 13.15 -2.38 0.85
C ALA A 106 13.93 -2.78 -0.42
N ARG A 107 15.24 -2.52 -0.41
CA ARG A 107 16.15 -2.82 -1.53
C ARG A 107 16.21 -4.31 -1.86
N TRP A 108 16.36 -5.15 -0.84
CA TRP A 108 16.69 -6.56 -1.03
C TRP A 108 15.48 -7.50 -1.00
N SER A 109 14.34 -7.08 -0.45
CA SER A 109 13.14 -7.92 -0.38
C SER A 109 12.02 -7.49 -1.35
N GLY A 110 12.10 -6.29 -1.92
CA GLY A 110 10.99 -5.71 -2.69
C GLY A 110 9.72 -5.47 -1.86
N ALA A 111 9.84 -5.44 -0.53
CA ALA A 111 8.70 -5.18 0.35
C ALA A 111 8.19 -3.74 0.20
N ARG A 112 6.86 -3.59 0.23
CA ARG A 112 6.24 -2.27 0.20
C ARG A 112 6.46 -1.56 1.54
N ARG A 113 6.50 -0.22 1.52
CA ARG A 113 6.62 0.59 2.75
C ARG A 113 5.65 0.13 3.85
N GLY A 114 4.39 -0.09 3.53
CA GLY A 114 3.39 -0.53 4.51
C GLY A 114 3.60 -1.96 5.03
N GLU A 115 4.31 -2.81 4.30
CA GLU A 115 4.72 -4.15 4.75
C GLU A 115 5.90 -4.05 5.69
N ILE A 116 6.90 -3.22 5.37
CA ILE A 116 8.09 -2.99 6.21
C ILE A 116 7.70 -2.44 7.59
N VAL A 117 6.80 -1.45 7.63
CA VAL A 117 6.33 -0.86 8.90
C VAL A 117 5.60 -1.88 9.79
N ARG A 118 5.03 -2.94 9.21
CA ARG A 118 4.33 -4.01 9.93
C ARG A 118 5.15 -5.26 10.17
N LEU A 119 6.46 -5.22 9.89
CA LEU A 119 7.34 -6.33 10.23
C LEU A 119 7.30 -6.60 11.74
N ARG A 120 7.21 -7.86 12.09
CA ARG A 120 7.22 -8.32 13.47
C ARG A 120 8.65 -8.63 13.90
N ILE A 121 8.89 -8.76 15.20
CA ILE A 121 10.19 -9.09 15.75
C ILE A 121 10.65 -10.51 15.40
N ASP A 122 9.71 -11.41 15.05
CA ASP A 122 9.95 -12.78 14.60
C ASP A 122 9.98 -12.92 13.06
N CYS A 123 10.14 -11.81 12.33
CA CYS A 123 10.09 -11.79 10.86
C CYS A 123 11.34 -12.36 10.19
N LEU A 124 12.47 -12.44 10.88
CA LEU A 124 13.74 -12.90 10.34
C LEU A 124 14.03 -14.35 10.78
N ASP A 125 14.33 -15.19 9.81
CA ASP A 125 14.60 -16.62 10.00
C ASP A 125 15.63 -17.07 8.95
N ARG A 126 15.94 -18.39 8.87
CA ARG A 126 16.86 -18.98 7.89
C ARG A 126 16.22 -20.14 7.14
N TYR A 127 16.63 -20.30 5.91
CA TYR A 127 16.39 -21.52 5.15
C TYR A 127 17.31 -22.65 5.65
N PRO A 128 17.04 -23.93 5.28
CA PRO A 128 17.89 -25.05 5.67
C PRO A 128 19.35 -24.94 5.17
N ASP A 129 19.59 -24.21 4.08
CA ASP A 129 20.91 -23.92 3.52
C ASP A 129 21.65 -22.78 4.24
N GLY A 130 21.05 -22.21 5.28
CA GLY A 130 21.61 -21.11 6.06
C GLY A 130 21.30 -19.71 5.52
N THR A 131 20.72 -19.56 4.32
CA THR A 131 20.34 -18.27 3.74
C THR A 131 19.28 -17.58 4.59
N HIS A 132 19.46 -16.29 4.86
CA HIS A 132 18.46 -15.51 5.57
C HIS A 132 17.17 -15.39 4.77
N ARG A 133 16.03 -15.48 5.47
CA ARG A 133 14.71 -15.25 4.90
C ARG A 133 13.90 -14.28 5.72
N LEU A 134 13.15 -13.45 5.04
CA LEU A 134 12.25 -12.48 5.64
C LEU A 134 10.79 -12.94 5.46
N ARG A 135 10.07 -13.02 6.57
CA ARG A 135 8.63 -13.21 6.56
C ARG A 135 7.94 -11.85 6.43
N ILE A 136 7.29 -11.62 5.30
CA ILE A 136 6.53 -10.40 5.01
C ILE A 136 5.07 -10.68 5.30
N PRO A 137 4.44 -9.95 6.26
CA PRO A 137 3.06 -10.18 6.65
C PRO A 137 2.08 -9.89 5.50
N ALA A 138 0.90 -10.50 5.57
CA ALA A 138 -0.17 -10.27 4.62
C ALA A 138 -0.52 -8.76 4.55
N GLY A 139 -0.48 -8.23 3.35
CA GLY A 139 -0.81 -6.83 3.03
C GLY A 139 -2.09 -6.72 2.21
N LYS A 140 -2.12 -5.78 1.27
CA LYS A 140 -3.25 -5.56 0.34
C LYS A 140 -3.66 -6.82 -0.43
N THR A 141 -2.74 -7.75 -0.66
CA THR A 141 -2.98 -9.01 -1.40
C THR A 141 -3.43 -10.16 -0.50
N MET A 142 -3.62 -9.92 0.79
CA MET A 142 -4.02 -10.93 1.79
C MET A 142 -3.15 -12.20 1.81
N ARG A 143 -1.89 -12.09 1.36
CA ARG A 143 -0.95 -13.21 1.32
C ARG A 143 0.32 -12.85 2.07
N GLU A 144 0.69 -13.69 3.02
CA GLU A 144 2.01 -13.71 3.63
C GLU A 144 2.99 -14.36 2.65
N ARG A 145 4.24 -13.92 2.65
CA ARG A 145 5.29 -14.51 1.83
C ARG A 145 6.64 -14.53 2.54
N LEU A 146 7.43 -15.54 2.21
CA LEU A 146 8.83 -15.65 2.60
C LEU A 146 9.70 -15.27 1.40
N VAL A 147 10.67 -14.41 1.63
CA VAL A 147 11.63 -13.99 0.60
C VAL A 147 13.06 -14.15 1.12
N PRO A 148 14.01 -14.59 0.26
CA PRO A 148 15.42 -14.57 0.66
C PRO A 148 15.85 -13.13 0.93
N LEU A 149 16.74 -12.95 1.91
CA LEU A 149 17.20 -11.63 2.32
C LEU A 149 18.73 -11.59 2.28
N HIS A 150 19.27 -10.54 1.67
CA HIS A 150 20.72 -10.30 1.63
C HIS A 150 21.28 -10.08 3.04
N ASP A 151 22.50 -10.51 3.28
CA ASP A 151 23.13 -10.50 4.60
C ASP A 151 23.23 -9.09 5.21
N ASP A 152 23.51 -8.07 4.42
CA ASP A 152 23.53 -6.67 4.91
C ASP A 152 22.18 -6.25 5.49
N ALA A 153 21.09 -6.61 4.80
CA ALA A 153 19.75 -6.30 5.27
C ALA A 153 19.35 -7.13 6.49
N ALA A 154 19.74 -8.40 6.52
CA ALA A 154 19.51 -9.30 7.64
C ALA A 154 20.26 -8.81 8.89
N THR A 155 21.53 -8.41 8.75
CA THR A 155 22.34 -7.87 9.85
C THR A 155 21.74 -6.59 10.40
N ALA A 156 21.40 -5.63 9.53
CA ALA A 156 20.80 -4.37 9.96
C ALA A 156 19.44 -4.59 10.64
N LEU A 157 18.62 -5.51 10.12
CA LEU A 157 17.32 -5.85 10.71
C LEU A 157 17.48 -6.54 12.07
N SER A 158 18.45 -7.47 12.22
CA SER A 158 18.75 -8.14 13.49
C SER A 158 19.13 -7.14 14.58
N GLN A 159 19.94 -6.12 14.25
CA GLN A 159 20.32 -5.07 15.19
C GLN A 159 19.10 -4.27 15.69
N VAL A 160 18.20 -3.94 14.78
CA VAL A 160 16.95 -3.23 15.12
C VAL A 160 16.03 -4.08 15.97
N ILE A 161 15.91 -5.38 15.67
CA ILE A 161 15.13 -6.34 16.47
C ILE A 161 15.70 -6.43 17.88
N ALA A 162 17.02 -6.59 18.02
CA ALA A 162 17.67 -6.67 19.32
C ALA A 162 17.43 -5.40 20.16
N SER A 163 17.64 -4.22 19.58
CA SER A 163 17.38 -2.92 20.25
C SER A 163 15.90 -2.79 20.67
N ARG A 164 14.98 -3.33 19.89
CA ARG A 164 13.55 -3.31 20.23
C ARG A 164 13.20 -4.24 21.37
N LEU A 165 13.77 -5.44 21.39
CA LEU A 165 13.62 -6.41 22.48
C LEU A 165 14.16 -5.84 23.81
N GLU A 166 15.34 -5.25 23.80
CA GLU A 166 15.91 -4.57 24.96
C GLU A 166 15.04 -3.43 25.49
N ALA A 167 14.40 -2.67 24.58
CA ALA A 167 13.50 -1.59 24.96
C ALA A 167 12.20 -2.11 25.58
N ILE A 168 11.70 -3.27 25.12
CA ILE A 168 10.53 -3.93 25.70
C ILE A 168 10.86 -4.45 27.09
N ASP A 169 11.99 -5.13 27.24
CA ASP A 169 12.45 -5.70 28.52
C ASP A 169 12.65 -4.62 29.59
N ARG A 170 13.24 -3.48 29.23
CA ARG A 170 13.37 -2.32 30.13
C ARG A 170 12.01 -1.81 30.61
N ARG A 171 11.04 -1.65 29.73
CA ARG A 171 9.69 -1.20 30.10
C ARG A 171 9.01 -2.16 31.05
N SER A 172 9.11 -3.47 30.77
CA SER A 172 8.51 -4.49 31.63
C SER A 172 9.11 -4.51 33.05
N ARG A 173 10.38 -4.13 33.21
CA ARG A 173 11.01 -3.99 34.53
C ARG A 173 10.54 -2.73 35.24
N ASP A 174 10.42 -1.62 34.53
CA ASP A 174 9.96 -0.33 35.09
C ASP A 174 8.51 -0.42 35.54
N ASP A 175 7.64 -1.06 34.77
CA ASP A 175 6.22 -1.28 35.11
C ASP A 175 6.05 -2.29 36.27
N GLY A 176 6.98 -3.25 36.43
CA GLY A 176 6.97 -4.24 37.52
C GLY A 176 7.49 -3.69 38.86
N THR A 177 8.13 -2.52 38.88
CA THR A 177 8.66 -1.88 40.11
C THR A 177 7.65 -0.90 40.73
N GLY A 178 6.48 -0.68 40.10
CA GLY A 178 5.47 0.30 40.53
C GLY A 178 4.43 -0.22 41.55
N GLU A 179 4.45 -1.49 41.94
CA GLU A 179 3.45 -2.07 42.87
C GLU A 179 4.09 -2.68 44.12
N ILE A 180 4.77 -1.87 44.94
CA ILE A 180 4.90 -2.12 46.39
C ILE A 180 5.10 -0.76 47.08
N VAL A 181 4.07 0.04 47.27
CA VAL A 181 3.97 0.99 48.40
C VAL A 181 2.47 1.18 48.72
N GLY A 182 2.07 0.73 49.88
CA GLY A 182 0.86 1.18 50.55
C GLY A 182 -0.05 0.11 51.05
#